data_f16306767517d836122758754766f0fd
#
_entry.id   f16306767517d836122758754766f0fd
#
_cell.length_a   1.000
_cell.length_b   1.000
_cell.length_c   1.000
_cell.angle_alpha   90.00
_cell.angle_beta   90.00
_cell.angle_gamma   90.00
#
_symmetry.space_group_name_H-M   'P 1'
#
loop_
_entity.id
_entity.type
_entity.pdbx_description
1 polymer ?
#
loop_
_entity_poly.entity_id
_entity_poly.type
_entity_poly.pdbx_seq_one_letter_code
_entity_poly.pdbx_strand_id
1 'polypeptide(L)'
;MAPPITRISPDISLADLHKFDTIIDVRSPAEFADDHIPGAINLPVLNDQQRAEIGTIYKQINPFTAKRAGAALVAQNIAAHLQSSLQDKPRDWRPLIYCWRGGQRSGAMAQIFSNIGWHSSVIDGGYKSYRRHVLDCLDHLPKQLSLMIVSGQTGTAKTHILRAASAKGAPIIDLERLACHRGSLLGSEPGQPQPTQRYFESQLCQVLQQCAPGQTILIEAESNKIGNIHVPPAFWAAMRNAPTIRVTAPIDARVNFLQRDYAHMVNQPEFIMPLLSKLTHRHSAKQLAAWKDMIDRKDWPDFIKSLLETHYDPSYQRSGSARLARETGVVAATTLDHDDINRLAEAIMSKSASIATNKPAADSFKSDL
;
A
#
# COMPACT_ATOMS: atom_id res chain seq x y z
N MET A 1 -23.33 -31.06 18.65
CA MET A 1 -24.03 -30.17 17.71
C MET A 1 -23.01 -29.36 16.92
N ALA A 2 -23.24 -29.12 15.61
CA ALA A 2 -22.39 -28.22 14.83
C ALA A 2 -22.44 -26.81 15.43
N PRO A 3 -21.29 -26.09 15.55
CA PRO A 3 -21.30 -24.72 16.05
C PRO A 3 -22.07 -23.80 15.10
N PRO A 4 -22.76 -22.77 15.61
CA PRO A 4 -23.49 -21.83 14.78
C PRO A 4 -22.52 -21.00 13.91
N ILE A 5 -22.96 -20.64 12.70
CA ILE A 5 -22.23 -19.70 11.83
C ILE A 5 -22.49 -18.28 12.33
N THR A 6 -21.45 -17.58 12.70
CA THR A 6 -21.53 -16.18 13.17
C THR A 6 -21.53 -15.22 11.97
N ARG A 7 -22.40 -14.21 11.99
CA ARG A 7 -22.38 -13.11 11.02
C ARG A 7 -21.65 -11.91 11.62
N ILE A 8 -20.72 -11.37 10.88
CA ILE A 8 -19.85 -10.26 11.31
C ILE A 8 -20.17 -9.02 10.48
N SER A 9 -20.26 -7.87 11.15
CA SER A 9 -20.44 -6.58 10.48
C SER A 9 -19.34 -6.33 9.43
N PRO A 10 -19.66 -5.71 8.29
CA PRO A 10 -18.65 -5.30 7.31
C PRO A 10 -17.72 -4.19 7.80
N ASP A 11 -18.13 -3.42 8.82
CA ASP A 11 -17.31 -2.39 9.47
C ASP A 11 -16.31 -3.03 10.44
N ILE A 12 -15.64 -4.05 9.95
CA ILE A 12 -14.70 -4.84 10.73
C ILE A 12 -13.41 -4.05 10.93
N SER A 13 -13.05 -3.79 12.17
CA SER A 13 -11.77 -3.18 12.51
C SER A 13 -10.63 -4.21 12.42
N LEU A 14 -9.39 -3.74 12.32
CA LEU A 14 -8.22 -4.61 12.43
C LEU A 14 -8.22 -5.43 13.71
N ALA A 15 -8.62 -4.82 14.84
CA ALA A 15 -8.73 -5.51 16.12
C ALA A 15 -9.74 -6.67 16.06
N ASP A 16 -10.77 -6.54 15.23
CA ASP A 16 -11.74 -7.62 15.04
C ASP A 16 -11.21 -8.71 14.09
N LEU A 17 -10.42 -8.34 13.08
CA LEU A 17 -9.76 -9.31 12.20
C LEU A 17 -8.78 -10.22 12.95
N HIS A 18 -8.09 -9.72 13.97
CA HIS A 18 -7.19 -10.51 14.82
C HIS A 18 -7.89 -11.60 15.67
N LYS A 19 -9.23 -11.57 15.76
CA LYS A 19 -10.01 -12.62 16.43
C LYS A 19 -10.10 -13.90 15.60
N PHE A 20 -9.71 -13.86 14.33
CA PHE A 20 -9.77 -14.97 13.39
C PHE A 20 -8.38 -15.47 13.05
N ASP A 21 -8.22 -16.79 12.97
CA ASP A 21 -6.95 -17.41 12.63
C ASP A 21 -6.65 -17.32 11.12
N THR A 22 -7.68 -17.20 10.29
CA THR A 22 -7.54 -17.09 8.84
C THR A 22 -8.72 -16.35 8.24
N ILE A 23 -8.45 -15.42 7.34
CA ILE A 23 -9.45 -14.75 6.51
C ILE A 23 -9.46 -15.43 5.15
N ILE A 24 -10.63 -15.88 4.70
CA ILE A 24 -10.80 -16.66 3.48
C ILE A 24 -11.67 -15.91 2.48
N ASP A 25 -11.11 -15.58 1.34
CA ASP A 25 -11.85 -15.11 0.18
C ASP A 25 -12.20 -16.30 -0.71
N VAL A 26 -13.50 -16.59 -0.83
CA VAL A 26 -13.99 -17.67 -1.69
C VAL A 26 -14.39 -17.19 -3.09
N ARG A 27 -14.06 -15.96 -3.47
CA ARG A 27 -14.25 -15.45 -4.82
C ARG A 27 -13.25 -16.10 -5.77
N SER A 28 -13.47 -15.91 -7.07
CA SER A 28 -12.54 -16.44 -8.08
C SER A 28 -11.15 -15.77 -7.98
N PRO A 29 -10.09 -16.42 -8.50
CA PRO A 29 -8.73 -15.88 -8.45
C PRO A 29 -8.61 -14.48 -9.06
N ALA A 30 -9.28 -14.18 -10.16
CA ALA A 30 -9.26 -12.85 -10.75
C ALA A 30 -9.98 -11.80 -9.87
N GLU A 31 -11.09 -12.15 -9.21
CA GLU A 31 -11.75 -11.28 -8.24
C GLU A 31 -10.83 -10.97 -7.04
N PHE A 32 -10.08 -11.96 -6.56
CA PHE A 32 -9.10 -11.81 -5.48
C PHE A 32 -7.89 -10.96 -5.89
N ALA A 33 -7.35 -11.19 -7.08
CA ALA A 33 -6.22 -10.44 -7.61
C ALA A 33 -6.52 -8.93 -7.81
N ASP A 34 -7.79 -8.60 -8.14
CA ASP A 34 -8.21 -7.19 -8.27
C ASP A 34 -8.22 -6.46 -6.93
N ASP A 35 -8.79 -7.09 -5.88
CA ASP A 35 -8.77 -6.56 -4.51
C ASP A 35 -9.26 -7.63 -3.52
N HIS A 36 -8.74 -7.58 -2.30
CA HIS A 36 -9.16 -8.46 -1.20
C HIS A 36 -8.88 -7.81 0.16
N ILE A 37 -9.41 -8.37 1.23
CA ILE A 37 -9.07 -7.95 2.59
C ILE A 37 -7.59 -8.27 2.83
N PRO A 38 -6.72 -7.30 3.18
CA PRO A 38 -5.31 -7.57 3.42
C PRO A 38 -5.08 -8.70 4.44
N GLY A 39 -4.22 -9.65 4.07
CA GLY A 39 -3.98 -10.86 4.86
C GLY A 39 -4.94 -12.02 4.58
N ALA A 40 -5.94 -11.85 3.72
CA ALA A 40 -6.80 -12.96 3.29
C ALA A 40 -6.06 -13.93 2.36
N ILE A 41 -6.43 -15.22 2.46
CA ILE A 41 -6.05 -16.24 1.47
C ILE A 41 -7.19 -16.50 0.50
N ASN A 42 -6.87 -16.86 -0.74
CA ASN A 42 -7.89 -17.23 -1.72
C ASN A 42 -8.11 -18.73 -1.71
N LEU A 43 -9.32 -19.14 -1.34
CA LEU A 43 -9.82 -20.52 -1.49
C LEU A 43 -11.09 -20.50 -2.35
N PRO A 44 -10.94 -20.37 -3.69
CA PRO A 44 -12.06 -20.10 -4.57
C PRO A 44 -13.02 -21.32 -4.63
N VAL A 45 -14.29 -21.06 -4.36
CA VAL A 45 -15.33 -22.10 -4.56
C VAL A 45 -15.78 -22.21 -6.01
N LEU A 46 -15.36 -21.29 -6.86
CA LEU A 46 -15.43 -21.33 -8.32
C LEU A 46 -14.17 -20.68 -8.88
N ASN A 47 -13.48 -21.35 -9.81
CA ASN A 47 -12.40 -20.70 -10.55
C ASN A 47 -12.97 -19.67 -11.56
N ASP A 48 -12.11 -18.94 -12.28
CA ASP A 48 -12.54 -17.85 -13.17
C ASP A 48 -13.43 -18.34 -14.30
N GLN A 49 -13.10 -19.47 -14.91
CA GLN A 49 -13.90 -20.08 -15.97
C GLN A 49 -15.27 -20.55 -15.45
N GLN A 50 -15.31 -21.32 -14.36
CA GLN A 50 -16.54 -21.76 -13.72
C GLN A 50 -17.42 -20.58 -13.31
N ARG A 51 -16.79 -19.50 -12.78
CA ARG A 51 -17.49 -18.27 -12.39
C ARG A 51 -18.14 -17.59 -13.59
N ALA A 52 -17.45 -17.53 -14.73
CA ALA A 52 -17.97 -16.98 -15.99
C ALA A 52 -19.14 -17.82 -16.53
N GLU A 53 -18.97 -19.14 -16.59
CA GLU A 53 -19.99 -20.09 -17.08
C GLU A 53 -21.29 -20.02 -16.24
N ILE A 54 -21.17 -20.10 -14.91
CA ILE A 54 -22.34 -20.00 -14.02
C ILE A 54 -23.00 -18.61 -14.14
N GLY A 55 -22.21 -17.55 -14.31
CA GLY A 55 -22.72 -16.20 -14.53
C GLY A 55 -23.51 -16.08 -15.84
N THR A 56 -23.07 -16.74 -16.89
CA THR A 56 -23.77 -16.82 -18.19
C THR A 56 -25.09 -17.58 -18.08
N ILE A 57 -25.07 -18.78 -17.47
CA ILE A 57 -26.28 -19.57 -17.23
C ILE A 57 -27.30 -18.76 -16.42
N TYR A 58 -26.87 -18.03 -15.39
CA TYR A 58 -27.73 -17.22 -14.57
C TYR A 58 -28.45 -16.12 -15.35
N LYS A 59 -27.75 -15.46 -16.30
CA LYS A 59 -28.30 -14.35 -17.09
C LYS A 59 -29.11 -14.82 -18.32
N GLN A 60 -28.68 -15.90 -18.97
CA GLN A 60 -29.19 -16.28 -20.27
C GLN A 60 -30.21 -17.44 -20.21
N ILE A 61 -30.15 -18.27 -19.18
CA ILE A 61 -31.06 -19.42 -19.05
C ILE A 61 -32.06 -19.16 -17.91
N ASN A 62 -31.67 -19.44 -16.67
CA ASN A 62 -32.45 -19.09 -15.49
C ASN A 62 -31.64 -19.24 -14.20
N PRO A 63 -32.05 -18.57 -13.11
CA PRO A 63 -31.35 -18.63 -11.83
C PRO A 63 -31.31 -20.00 -11.17
N PHE A 64 -32.33 -20.84 -11.35
CA PHE A 64 -32.40 -22.18 -10.74
C PHE A 64 -31.35 -23.12 -11.36
N THR A 65 -31.25 -23.17 -12.67
CA THR A 65 -30.26 -23.99 -13.38
C THR A 65 -28.83 -23.56 -13.01
N ALA A 66 -28.57 -22.26 -12.97
CA ALA A 66 -27.28 -21.73 -12.52
C ALA A 66 -26.94 -22.11 -11.06
N LYS A 67 -27.91 -22.03 -10.15
CA LYS A 67 -27.74 -22.42 -8.74
C LYS A 67 -27.44 -23.91 -8.61
N ARG A 68 -28.14 -24.77 -9.36
CA ARG A 68 -27.94 -26.21 -9.34
C ARG A 68 -26.55 -26.60 -9.88
N ALA A 69 -26.18 -26.08 -11.04
CA ALA A 69 -24.87 -26.33 -11.64
C ALA A 69 -23.73 -25.76 -10.76
N GLY A 70 -23.90 -24.52 -10.25
CA GLY A 70 -22.93 -23.89 -9.38
C GLY A 70 -22.75 -24.61 -8.05
N ALA A 71 -23.81 -25.18 -7.47
CA ALA A 71 -23.71 -25.91 -6.20
C ALA A 71 -22.84 -27.18 -6.35
N ALA A 72 -22.92 -27.88 -7.46
CA ALA A 72 -22.08 -29.05 -7.72
C ALA A 72 -20.59 -28.67 -7.79
N LEU A 73 -20.24 -27.62 -8.56
CA LEU A 73 -18.87 -27.13 -8.67
C LEU A 73 -18.34 -26.59 -7.33
N VAL A 74 -19.16 -25.84 -6.59
CA VAL A 74 -18.82 -25.33 -5.26
C VAL A 74 -18.50 -26.48 -4.30
N ALA A 75 -19.30 -27.54 -4.27
CA ALA A 75 -19.07 -28.69 -3.41
C ALA A 75 -17.75 -29.42 -3.76
N GLN A 76 -17.47 -29.61 -5.06
CA GLN A 76 -16.22 -30.23 -5.53
C GLN A 76 -14.98 -29.39 -5.12
N ASN A 77 -15.04 -28.07 -5.33
CA ASN A 77 -13.91 -27.20 -5.00
C ASN A 77 -13.68 -27.12 -3.48
N ILE A 78 -14.73 -27.08 -2.66
CA ILE A 78 -14.58 -27.13 -1.20
C ILE A 78 -13.97 -28.46 -0.77
N ALA A 79 -14.40 -29.60 -1.35
CA ALA A 79 -13.81 -30.90 -1.04
C ALA A 79 -12.31 -30.93 -1.38
N ALA A 80 -11.89 -30.36 -2.51
CA ALA A 80 -10.49 -30.25 -2.88
C ALA A 80 -9.68 -29.40 -1.88
N HIS A 81 -10.23 -28.28 -1.38
CA HIS A 81 -9.59 -27.48 -0.35
C HIS A 81 -9.43 -28.22 0.98
N LEU A 82 -10.43 -29.00 1.38
CA LEU A 82 -10.36 -29.82 2.59
C LEU A 82 -9.28 -30.90 2.50
N GLN A 83 -9.07 -31.46 1.32
CA GLN A 83 -8.05 -32.51 1.05
C GLN A 83 -6.65 -31.94 0.89
N SER A 84 -6.48 -30.64 0.75
CA SER A 84 -5.20 -29.98 0.50
C SER A 84 -4.87 -28.91 1.56
N SER A 85 -5.28 -27.68 1.32
CA SER A 85 -4.87 -26.51 2.10
C SER A 85 -5.43 -26.46 3.54
N LEU A 86 -6.45 -27.28 3.84
CA LEU A 86 -7.17 -27.26 5.12
C LEU A 86 -7.05 -28.57 5.92
N GLN A 87 -6.33 -29.56 5.42
CA GLN A 87 -6.25 -30.89 6.07
C GLN A 87 -5.65 -30.84 7.48
N ASP A 88 -4.73 -29.91 7.74
CA ASP A 88 -3.99 -29.80 9.01
C ASP A 88 -4.60 -28.76 9.98
N LYS A 89 -5.80 -28.22 9.68
CA LYS A 89 -6.41 -27.22 10.54
C LYS A 89 -6.93 -27.84 11.84
N PRO A 90 -6.57 -27.27 13.02
CA PRO A 90 -6.98 -27.80 14.32
C PRO A 90 -8.48 -27.61 14.55
N ARG A 91 -9.01 -28.31 15.57
CA ARG A 91 -10.45 -28.28 15.91
C ARG A 91 -10.97 -26.91 16.30
N ASP A 92 -10.15 -26.13 16.95
CA ASP A 92 -10.48 -24.78 17.48
C ASP A 92 -10.21 -23.67 16.48
N TRP A 93 -9.86 -24.00 15.22
CA TRP A 93 -9.65 -23.04 14.16
C TRP A 93 -10.90 -22.18 13.88
N ARG A 94 -10.69 -20.87 13.77
CA ARG A 94 -11.73 -19.85 13.63
C ARG A 94 -11.57 -19.08 12.30
N PRO A 95 -12.08 -19.60 11.18
CA PRO A 95 -12.02 -18.91 9.90
C PRO A 95 -13.08 -17.81 9.77
N LEU A 96 -12.70 -16.68 9.16
CA LEU A 96 -13.61 -15.66 8.66
C LEU A 96 -13.71 -15.80 7.14
N ILE A 97 -14.92 -16.03 6.63
CA ILE A 97 -15.15 -16.36 5.23
C ILE A 97 -15.96 -15.25 4.56
N TYR A 98 -15.59 -14.84 3.36
CA TYR A 98 -16.41 -13.91 2.59
C TYR A 98 -16.43 -14.24 1.10
N CYS A 99 -17.50 -13.80 0.44
CA CYS A 99 -17.63 -13.77 -1.00
C CYS A 99 -18.09 -12.38 -1.45
N TRP A 100 -18.59 -12.23 -2.68
CA TRP A 100 -18.97 -10.91 -3.19
C TRP A 100 -20.03 -10.16 -2.37
N ARG A 101 -21.08 -10.85 -1.88
CA ARG A 101 -22.21 -10.27 -1.13
C ARG A 101 -22.53 -11.00 0.18
N GLY A 102 -21.63 -11.81 0.71
CA GLY A 102 -21.87 -12.59 1.94
C GLY A 102 -23.02 -13.60 1.84
N GLY A 103 -23.30 -14.10 0.64
CA GLY A 103 -24.43 -14.99 0.34
C GLY A 103 -24.03 -16.45 0.14
N GLN A 104 -24.47 -17.04 -0.97
CA GLN A 104 -24.42 -18.50 -1.21
C GLN A 104 -23.02 -19.09 -1.20
N ARG A 105 -22.01 -18.45 -1.83
CA ARG A 105 -20.64 -18.99 -1.95
C ARG A 105 -19.96 -19.14 -0.57
N SER A 106 -19.90 -18.06 0.21
CA SER A 106 -19.32 -18.09 1.56
C SER A 106 -20.17 -18.91 2.53
N GLY A 107 -21.49 -18.84 2.41
CA GLY A 107 -22.40 -19.64 3.23
C GLY A 107 -22.26 -21.15 3.02
N ALA A 108 -22.03 -21.60 1.77
CA ALA A 108 -21.80 -23.02 1.47
C ALA A 108 -20.52 -23.55 2.14
N MET A 109 -19.41 -22.80 2.05
CA MET A 109 -18.16 -23.18 2.72
C MET A 109 -18.31 -23.16 4.24
N ALA A 110 -18.92 -22.10 4.78
CA ALA A 110 -19.14 -21.96 6.23
C ALA A 110 -20.02 -23.08 6.81
N GLN A 111 -21.03 -23.53 6.05
CA GLN A 111 -21.88 -24.65 6.47
C GLN A 111 -21.13 -25.97 6.56
N ILE A 112 -20.27 -26.28 5.58
CA ILE A 112 -19.42 -27.46 5.62
C ILE A 112 -18.44 -27.39 6.78
N PHE A 113 -17.79 -26.24 7.01
CA PHE A 113 -16.86 -26.02 8.11
C PHE A 113 -17.55 -26.17 9.48
N SER A 114 -18.75 -25.61 9.62
CA SER A 114 -19.56 -25.79 10.84
C SER A 114 -19.91 -27.27 11.07
N ASN A 115 -20.26 -28.02 10.03
CA ASN A 115 -20.55 -29.46 10.14
C ASN A 115 -19.31 -30.29 10.55
N ILE A 116 -18.10 -29.86 10.19
CA ILE A 116 -16.83 -30.45 10.66
C ILE A 116 -16.60 -30.13 12.15
N GLY A 117 -17.13 -29.01 12.64
CA GLY A 117 -16.98 -28.56 14.03
C GLY A 117 -16.16 -27.29 14.21
N TRP A 118 -15.74 -26.62 13.11
CA TRP A 118 -15.02 -25.35 13.15
C TRP A 118 -15.96 -24.16 13.41
N HIS A 119 -15.49 -23.19 14.21
CA HIS A 119 -16.22 -21.96 14.52
C HIS A 119 -16.15 -20.94 13.40
N SER A 120 -16.94 -21.15 12.35
CA SER A 120 -16.91 -20.32 11.15
C SER A 120 -17.69 -19.03 11.28
N SER A 121 -17.11 -17.95 10.74
CA SER A 121 -17.76 -16.65 10.65
C SER A 121 -17.86 -16.18 9.20
N VAL A 122 -18.88 -15.38 8.88
CA VAL A 122 -19.11 -14.84 7.52
C VAL A 122 -19.33 -13.33 7.60
N ILE A 123 -18.70 -12.57 6.69
CA ILE A 123 -18.89 -11.13 6.59
C ILE A 123 -20.26 -10.83 5.95
N ASP A 124 -21.10 -10.06 6.64
CA ASP A 124 -22.37 -9.59 6.12
C ASP A 124 -22.16 -8.63 4.94
N GLY A 125 -22.91 -8.85 3.85
CA GLY A 125 -22.71 -8.11 2.60
C GLY A 125 -21.41 -8.43 1.86
N GLY A 126 -20.50 -9.20 2.48
CA GLY A 126 -19.26 -9.68 1.88
C GLY A 126 -18.32 -8.58 1.40
N TYR A 127 -17.52 -8.86 0.38
CA TYR A 127 -16.58 -7.92 -0.21
C TYR A 127 -17.22 -6.57 -0.62
N LYS A 128 -18.45 -6.57 -1.12
CA LYS A 128 -19.13 -5.33 -1.52
C LYS A 128 -19.29 -4.36 -0.33
N SER A 129 -19.62 -4.87 0.84
CA SER A 129 -19.74 -4.06 2.06
C SER A 129 -18.38 -3.66 2.60
N TYR A 130 -17.42 -4.58 2.63
CA TYR A 130 -16.01 -4.27 2.94
C TYR A 130 -15.47 -3.14 2.07
N ARG A 131 -15.68 -3.21 0.73
CA ARG A 131 -15.19 -2.17 -0.19
C ARG A 131 -15.85 -0.80 0.08
N ARG A 132 -17.11 -0.76 0.45
CA ARG A 132 -17.76 0.48 0.88
C ARG A 132 -17.09 1.04 2.13
N HIS A 133 -16.86 0.20 3.13
CA HIS A 133 -16.13 0.59 4.34
C HIS A 133 -14.73 1.15 4.04
N VAL A 134 -13.98 0.53 3.12
CA VAL A 134 -12.67 1.06 2.67
C VAL A 134 -12.80 2.47 2.10
N LEU A 135 -13.79 2.71 1.23
CA LEU A 135 -14.00 4.03 0.64
C LEU A 135 -14.39 5.08 1.68
N ASP A 136 -15.28 4.74 2.61
CA ASP A 136 -15.68 5.59 3.72
C ASP A 136 -14.51 5.90 4.65
N CYS A 137 -13.69 4.92 4.96
CA CYS A 137 -12.44 5.06 5.71
C CYS A 137 -11.49 6.07 5.03
N LEU A 138 -11.23 5.91 3.73
CA LEU A 138 -10.33 6.77 2.97
C LEU A 138 -10.83 8.20 2.81
N ASP A 139 -12.13 8.44 2.91
CA ASP A 139 -12.70 9.79 2.88
C ASP A 139 -12.67 10.49 4.25
N HIS A 140 -12.88 9.75 5.34
CA HIS A 140 -13.07 10.34 6.66
C HIS A 140 -11.81 10.33 7.54
N LEU A 141 -11.07 9.21 7.63
CA LEU A 141 -9.92 9.10 8.54
C LEU A 141 -8.81 10.12 8.25
N PRO A 142 -8.45 10.40 6.98
CA PRO A 142 -7.37 11.36 6.70
C PRO A 142 -7.60 12.75 7.28
N LYS A 143 -8.87 13.17 7.43
CA LYS A 143 -9.25 14.48 7.99
C LYS A 143 -8.96 14.60 9.49
N GLN A 144 -8.78 13.48 10.17
CA GLN A 144 -8.55 13.40 11.62
C GLN A 144 -7.08 13.15 11.97
N LEU A 145 -6.22 12.91 10.96
CA LEU A 145 -4.83 12.57 11.17
C LEU A 145 -3.96 13.84 11.37
N SER A 146 -2.98 13.74 12.26
CA SER A 146 -1.88 14.68 12.33
C SER A 146 -0.71 14.13 11.51
N LEU A 147 -0.49 14.69 10.32
CA LEU A 147 0.60 14.28 9.42
C LEU A 147 1.79 15.21 9.52
N MET A 148 2.99 14.67 9.40
CA MET A 148 4.26 15.39 9.21
C MET A 148 4.94 14.86 7.95
N ILE A 149 5.13 15.73 6.96
CA ILE A 149 5.76 15.35 5.71
C ILE A 149 7.28 15.39 5.83
N VAL A 150 7.94 14.30 5.48
CA VAL A 150 9.39 14.25 5.30
C VAL A 150 9.70 14.48 3.83
N SER A 151 10.25 15.63 3.51
CA SER A 151 10.60 16.04 2.14
C SER A 151 12.10 16.04 1.91
N GLY A 152 12.53 16.11 0.67
CA GLY A 152 13.94 16.17 0.27
C GLY A 152 14.10 15.77 -1.18
N GLN A 153 15.17 16.22 -1.80
CA GLN A 153 15.53 15.90 -3.18
C GLN A 153 15.66 14.38 -3.38
N THR A 154 15.71 13.94 -4.62
CA THR A 154 15.99 12.54 -4.96
C THR A 154 17.34 12.12 -4.39
N GLY A 155 17.39 10.94 -3.77
CA GLY A 155 18.62 10.40 -3.16
C GLY A 155 18.91 10.90 -1.74
N THR A 156 18.00 11.60 -1.07
CA THR A 156 18.17 12.01 0.35
C THR A 156 17.73 10.94 1.35
N ALA A 157 17.57 9.70 0.94
CA ALA A 157 17.25 8.53 1.77
C ALA A 157 15.95 8.65 2.60
N LYS A 158 14.96 9.44 2.18
CA LYS A 158 13.70 9.68 2.93
C LYS A 158 13.03 8.40 3.43
N THR A 159 12.83 7.43 2.56
CA THR A 159 12.18 6.16 2.89
C THR A 159 12.99 5.36 3.91
N HIS A 160 14.33 5.34 3.79
CA HIS A 160 15.21 4.69 4.78
C HIS A 160 15.14 5.38 6.14
N ILE A 161 15.11 6.72 6.15
CA ILE A 161 14.96 7.52 7.38
C ILE A 161 13.62 7.23 8.05
N LEU A 162 12.52 7.16 7.27
CA LEU A 162 11.20 6.81 7.81
C LEU A 162 11.18 5.39 8.39
N ARG A 163 11.79 4.42 7.71
CA ARG A 163 11.89 3.05 8.21
C ARG A 163 12.75 2.96 9.47
N ALA A 164 13.84 3.73 9.55
CA ALA A 164 14.65 3.83 10.77
C ALA A 164 13.86 4.48 11.93
N ALA A 165 13.04 5.51 11.65
CA ALA A 165 12.15 6.11 12.64
C ALA A 165 11.07 5.09 13.11
N SER A 166 10.51 4.31 12.19
CA SER A 166 9.55 3.25 12.51
C SER A 166 10.15 2.17 13.40
N ALA A 167 11.38 1.75 13.14
CA ALA A 167 12.10 0.80 13.99
C ALA A 167 12.35 1.33 15.42
N LYS A 168 12.31 2.65 15.60
CA LYS A 168 12.38 3.33 16.91
C LYS A 168 10.99 3.66 17.50
N GLY A 169 9.91 3.13 16.89
CA GLY A 169 8.53 3.27 17.39
C GLY A 169 7.75 4.49 16.87
N ALA A 170 8.29 5.26 15.91
CA ALA A 170 7.52 6.34 15.28
C ALA A 170 6.43 5.76 14.35
N PRO A 171 5.19 6.27 14.40
CA PRO A 171 4.17 5.90 13.44
C PRO A 171 4.51 6.47 12.06
N ILE A 172 4.52 5.62 11.05
CA ILE A 172 4.81 6.01 9.67
C ILE A 172 3.76 5.50 8.69
N ILE A 173 3.62 6.18 7.56
CA ILE A 173 2.95 5.65 6.37
C ILE A 173 3.96 5.61 5.23
N ASP A 174 4.36 4.40 4.83
CA ASP A 174 5.30 4.14 3.73
C ASP A 174 4.50 3.91 2.44
N LEU A 175 4.22 5.00 1.69
CA LEU A 175 3.43 4.95 0.46
C LEU A 175 4.15 4.20 -0.67
N GLU A 176 5.48 4.31 -0.75
CA GLU A 176 6.28 3.58 -1.74
C GLU A 176 6.14 2.07 -1.55
N ARG A 177 6.21 1.60 -0.30
CA ARG A 177 6.00 0.19 0.02
C ARG A 177 4.59 -0.29 -0.34
N LEU A 178 3.57 0.49 0.02
CA LEU A 178 2.17 0.15 -0.31
C LEU A 178 1.92 0.11 -1.82
N ALA A 179 2.58 0.99 -2.58
CA ALA A 179 2.47 1.04 -4.03
C ALA A 179 3.43 0.08 -4.76
N CYS A 180 4.32 -0.62 -4.06
CA CYS A 180 5.43 -1.39 -4.66
C CYS A 180 6.19 -0.56 -5.72
N HIS A 181 6.50 0.72 -5.40
CA HIS A 181 7.11 1.65 -6.35
C HIS A 181 7.77 2.83 -5.63
N ARG A 182 9.01 3.17 -5.97
CA ARG A 182 9.82 4.23 -5.33
C ARG A 182 9.48 5.65 -5.82
N GLY A 183 8.26 5.93 -6.28
CA GLY A 183 7.80 7.27 -6.66
C GLY A 183 8.51 7.94 -7.86
N SER A 184 9.69 7.49 -8.26
CA SER A 184 10.51 8.07 -9.31
C SER A 184 10.34 7.38 -10.67
N LEU A 185 10.92 7.95 -11.74
CA LEU A 185 10.96 7.32 -13.06
C LEU A 185 11.61 5.91 -13.04
N LEU A 186 12.62 5.75 -12.21
CA LEU A 186 13.35 4.49 -12.00
C LEU A 186 12.78 3.67 -10.83
N GLY A 187 11.57 4.00 -10.37
CA GLY A 187 11.00 3.50 -9.13
C GLY A 187 10.31 2.15 -9.21
N SER A 188 10.29 1.49 -10.36
CA SER A 188 9.72 0.14 -10.49
C SER A 188 10.58 -0.88 -9.73
N GLU A 189 9.96 -1.69 -8.86
CA GLU A 189 10.65 -2.77 -8.17
C GLU A 189 10.76 -4.01 -9.08
N PRO A 190 11.97 -4.57 -9.30
CA PRO A 190 12.15 -5.75 -10.14
C PRO A 190 11.36 -6.95 -9.60
N GLY A 191 10.59 -7.61 -10.47
CA GLY A 191 9.84 -8.81 -10.11
C GLY A 191 8.62 -8.58 -9.20
N GLN A 192 8.34 -7.33 -8.81
CA GLN A 192 7.17 -6.99 -8.01
C GLN A 192 6.29 -5.97 -8.76
N PRO A 193 5.22 -6.41 -9.41
CA PRO A 193 4.30 -5.48 -10.07
C PRO A 193 3.58 -4.62 -9.02
N GLN A 194 3.22 -3.40 -9.42
CA GLN A 194 2.36 -2.58 -8.58
C GLN A 194 1.03 -3.29 -8.28
N PRO A 195 0.47 -3.12 -7.09
CA PRO A 195 -0.87 -3.61 -6.80
C PRO A 195 -1.89 -2.92 -7.71
N THR A 196 -3.10 -3.45 -7.74
CA THR A 196 -4.23 -2.70 -8.31
C THR A 196 -4.52 -1.45 -7.46
N GLN A 197 -5.20 -0.47 -8.05
CA GLN A 197 -5.65 0.72 -7.32
C GLN A 197 -6.50 0.34 -6.10
N ARG A 198 -7.38 -0.64 -6.25
CA ARG A 198 -8.28 -1.08 -5.18
C ARG A 198 -7.52 -1.74 -4.03
N TYR A 199 -6.58 -2.61 -4.35
CA TYR A 199 -5.80 -3.29 -3.32
C TYR A 199 -4.87 -2.32 -2.57
N PHE A 200 -4.25 -1.36 -3.26
CA PHE A 200 -3.54 -0.25 -2.62
C PHE A 200 -4.45 0.52 -1.64
N GLU A 201 -5.68 0.84 -2.04
CA GLU A 201 -6.65 1.53 -1.20
C GLU A 201 -7.06 0.69 0.02
N SER A 202 -7.24 -0.61 -0.14
CA SER A 202 -7.53 -1.54 0.96
C SER A 202 -6.37 -1.61 1.96
N GLN A 203 -5.12 -1.68 1.47
CA GLN A 203 -3.93 -1.65 2.32
C GLN A 203 -3.76 -0.31 3.04
N LEU A 204 -3.97 0.80 2.33
CA LEU A 204 -3.89 2.14 2.93
C LEU A 204 -4.95 2.32 4.02
N CYS A 205 -6.21 1.92 3.77
CA CYS A 205 -7.27 1.93 4.79
C CYS A 205 -6.84 1.15 6.04
N GLN A 206 -6.25 -0.03 5.87
CA GLN A 206 -5.76 -0.84 6.99
C GLN A 206 -4.69 -0.10 7.80
N VAL A 207 -3.75 0.57 7.15
CA VAL A 207 -2.71 1.37 7.82
C VAL A 207 -3.32 2.57 8.55
N LEU A 208 -4.28 3.27 7.94
CA LEU A 208 -4.95 4.42 8.54
C LEU A 208 -5.73 4.04 9.82
N GLN A 209 -6.35 2.86 9.84
CA GLN A 209 -7.05 2.35 11.02
C GLN A 209 -6.12 2.00 12.20
N GLN A 210 -4.84 1.78 11.94
CA GLN A 210 -3.83 1.53 12.99
C GLN A 210 -3.31 2.83 13.62
N CYS A 211 -3.55 3.97 13.00
CA CYS A 211 -3.08 5.25 13.48
C CYS A 211 -3.88 5.69 14.71
N ALA A 212 -3.21 5.88 15.85
CA ALA A 212 -3.86 6.34 17.06
C ALA A 212 -4.24 7.84 16.96
N PRO A 213 -5.40 8.24 17.51
CA PRO A 213 -5.78 9.66 17.59
C PRO A 213 -4.72 10.48 18.32
N GLY A 214 -4.41 11.68 17.78
CA GLY A 214 -3.45 12.60 18.40
C GLY A 214 -1.98 12.29 18.14
N GLN A 215 -1.66 11.15 17.55
CA GLN A 215 -0.30 10.80 17.13
C GLN A 215 0.10 11.55 15.86
N THR A 216 1.31 12.10 15.81
CA THR A 216 1.86 12.66 14.57
C THR A 216 2.51 11.56 13.75
N ILE A 217 1.98 11.36 12.55
CA ILE A 217 2.40 10.29 11.62
C ILE A 217 3.39 10.87 10.62
N LEU A 218 4.56 10.27 10.53
CA LEU A 218 5.56 10.64 9.54
C LEU A 218 5.23 9.98 8.20
N ILE A 219 5.32 10.76 7.13
CA ILE A 219 5.05 10.29 5.77
C ILE A 219 6.00 10.97 4.78
N GLU A 220 6.40 10.27 3.74
CA GLU A 220 7.23 10.84 2.68
C GLU A 220 6.46 11.81 1.77
N ALA A 221 7.19 12.79 1.25
CA ALA A 221 6.64 13.76 0.29
C ALA A 221 6.51 13.12 -1.09
N GLU A 222 5.42 12.42 -1.33
CA GLU A 222 5.10 11.85 -2.64
C GLU A 222 4.18 12.76 -3.47
N SER A 223 4.05 12.43 -4.75
CA SER A 223 3.06 13.06 -5.63
C SER A 223 1.69 12.39 -5.46
N ASN A 224 0.64 12.98 -6.04
CA ASN A 224 -0.69 12.35 -6.06
C ASN A 224 -0.73 11.08 -6.92
N LYS A 225 0.35 10.76 -7.64
CA LYS A 225 0.49 9.57 -8.46
C LYS A 225 1.86 8.92 -8.22
N ILE A 226 1.85 7.65 -7.80
CA ILE A 226 3.02 6.81 -7.53
C ILE A 226 3.02 5.68 -8.56
N GLY A 227 3.86 5.80 -9.59
CA GLY A 227 3.77 4.92 -10.75
C GLY A 227 2.39 5.00 -11.42
N ASN A 228 1.60 3.93 -11.37
CA ASN A 228 0.23 3.87 -11.89
C ASN A 228 -0.85 4.07 -10.82
N ILE A 229 -0.47 4.14 -9.55
CA ILE A 229 -1.39 4.26 -8.40
C ILE A 229 -1.68 5.73 -8.11
N HIS A 230 -2.93 6.05 -7.83
CA HIS A 230 -3.36 7.37 -7.38
C HIS A 230 -3.59 7.38 -5.86
N VAL A 231 -3.03 8.38 -5.20
CA VAL A 231 -3.29 8.62 -3.78
C VAL A 231 -4.74 9.10 -3.61
N PRO A 232 -5.55 8.52 -2.68
CA PRO A 232 -6.93 8.91 -2.48
C PRO A 232 -7.07 10.42 -2.21
N PRO A 233 -8.09 11.10 -2.79
CA PRO A 233 -8.17 12.57 -2.78
C PRO A 233 -8.16 13.20 -1.39
N ALA A 234 -8.89 12.63 -0.42
CA ALA A 234 -8.92 13.18 0.94
C ALA A 234 -7.58 13.02 1.66
N PHE A 235 -6.90 11.89 1.45
CA PHE A 235 -5.57 11.65 1.99
C PHE A 235 -4.53 12.58 1.35
N TRP A 236 -4.59 12.77 0.02
CA TRP A 236 -3.75 13.74 -0.68
C TRP A 236 -3.98 15.17 -0.19
N ALA A 237 -5.23 15.56 0.07
CA ALA A 237 -5.54 16.86 0.65
C ALA A 237 -4.95 17.04 2.04
N ALA A 238 -5.01 16.01 2.91
CA ALA A 238 -4.38 16.01 4.22
C ALA A 238 -2.85 16.16 4.12
N MET A 239 -2.20 15.41 3.22
CA MET A 239 -0.75 15.53 2.96
C MET A 239 -0.37 16.94 2.49
N ARG A 240 -1.14 17.51 1.57
CA ARG A 240 -0.87 18.87 1.05
C ARG A 240 -0.96 19.95 2.12
N ASN A 241 -1.73 19.77 3.16
CA ASN A 241 -1.94 20.71 4.25
C ASN A 241 -1.02 20.49 5.46
N ALA A 242 -0.29 19.38 5.47
CA ALA A 242 0.58 19.00 6.59
C ALA A 242 1.88 19.83 6.63
N PRO A 243 2.44 20.12 7.84
CA PRO A 243 3.76 20.69 8.01
C PRO A 243 4.84 19.75 7.45
N THR A 244 5.97 20.34 7.07
CA THR A 244 7.02 19.62 6.35
C THR A 244 8.38 19.80 7.03
N ILE A 245 9.09 18.71 7.25
CA ILE A 245 10.51 18.69 7.60
C ILE A 245 11.30 18.33 6.36
N ARG A 246 12.26 19.16 5.97
CA ARG A 246 13.09 18.93 4.79
C ARG A 246 14.43 18.32 5.14
N VAL A 247 14.76 17.20 4.49
CA VAL A 247 16.08 16.58 4.51
C VAL A 247 16.93 17.18 3.38
N THR A 248 18.12 17.67 3.72
CA THR A 248 19.13 18.11 2.74
C THR A 248 20.33 17.20 2.80
N ALA A 249 21.02 16.99 1.68
CA ALA A 249 22.26 16.21 1.63
C ALA A 249 23.20 16.74 0.55
N PRO A 250 24.53 16.66 0.76
CA PRO A 250 25.51 16.94 -0.29
C PRO A 250 25.31 16.05 -1.52
N ILE A 251 25.64 16.55 -2.70
CA ILE A 251 25.44 15.81 -3.95
C ILE A 251 26.20 14.47 -3.95
N ASP A 252 27.42 14.44 -3.43
CA ASP A 252 28.24 13.24 -3.41
C ASP A 252 27.67 12.17 -2.45
N ALA A 253 27.09 12.59 -1.30
CA ALA A 253 26.39 11.69 -0.40
C ALA A 253 25.15 11.07 -1.07
N ARG A 254 24.40 11.85 -1.87
CA ARG A 254 23.25 11.40 -2.64
C ARG A 254 23.63 10.41 -3.73
N VAL A 255 24.74 10.70 -4.44
CA VAL A 255 25.29 9.79 -5.47
C VAL A 255 25.67 8.45 -4.85
N ASN A 256 26.46 8.47 -3.77
CA ASN A 256 26.89 7.27 -3.06
C ASN A 256 25.71 6.46 -2.52
N PHE A 257 24.68 7.14 -1.98
CA PHE A 257 23.48 6.50 -1.50
C PHE A 257 22.73 5.81 -2.64
N LEU A 258 22.45 6.51 -3.74
CA LEU A 258 21.72 5.96 -4.88
C LEU A 258 22.45 4.80 -5.55
N GLN A 259 23.78 4.86 -5.65
CA GLN A 259 24.56 3.76 -6.23
C GLN A 259 24.39 2.47 -5.40
N ARG A 260 24.32 2.58 -4.07
CA ARG A 260 24.08 1.44 -3.18
C ARG A 260 22.64 0.97 -3.23
N ASP A 261 21.68 1.90 -3.16
CA ASP A 261 20.24 1.61 -3.10
C ASP A 261 19.69 1.02 -4.40
N TYR A 262 20.31 1.37 -5.54
CA TYR A 262 19.98 0.84 -6.87
C TYR A 262 21.05 -0.14 -7.41
N ALA A 263 21.73 -0.85 -6.50
CA ALA A 263 22.79 -1.81 -6.90
C ALA A 263 22.31 -2.86 -7.91
N HIS A 264 21.03 -3.25 -7.87
CA HIS A 264 20.43 -4.16 -8.84
C HIS A 264 20.44 -3.57 -10.27
N MET A 265 20.22 -2.27 -10.44
CA MET A 265 20.29 -1.60 -11.75
C MET A 265 21.73 -1.36 -12.19
N VAL A 266 22.63 -1.06 -11.26
CA VAL A 266 24.07 -0.93 -11.51
C VAL A 266 24.64 -2.24 -12.04
N ASN A 267 24.18 -3.38 -11.50
CA ASN A 267 24.63 -4.72 -11.92
C ASN A 267 23.94 -5.21 -13.19
N GLN A 268 22.79 -4.64 -13.57
CA GLN A 268 21.99 -5.02 -14.73
C GLN A 268 21.56 -3.77 -15.52
N PRO A 269 22.51 -3.13 -16.26
CA PRO A 269 22.28 -1.86 -16.95
C PRO A 269 21.15 -1.91 -18.00
N GLU A 270 20.82 -3.08 -18.50
CA GLU A 270 19.74 -3.31 -19.46
C GLU A 270 18.37 -2.84 -18.93
N PHE A 271 18.16 -2.76 -17.62
CA PHE A 271 16.94 -2.20 -17.06
C PHE A 271 16.86 -0.68 -17.13
N ILE A 272 18.00 0.02 -17.24
CA ILE A 272 18.06 1.48 -17.27
C ILE A 272 17.71 2.02 -18.66
N MET A 273 18.14 1.35 -19.72
CA MET A 273 17.99 1.84 -21.09
C MET A 273 16.53 2.09 -21.51
N PRO A 274 15.55 1.20 -21.25
CA PRO A 274 14.16 1.46 -21.55
C PRO A 274 13.59 2.64 -20.75
N LEU A 275 14.12 2.92 -19.56
CA LEU A 275 13.69 4.03 -18.72
C LEU A 275 14.23 5.37 -19.23
N LEU A 276 15.48 5.39 -19.71
CA LEU A 276 16.05 6.59 -20.34
C LEU A 276 15.30 6.97 -21.63
N SER A 277 14.77 6.01 -22.38
CA SER A 277 13.95 6.30 -23.57
C SER A 277 12.70 7.11 -23.23
N LYS A 278 12.14 7.00 -22.03
CA LYS A 278 11.01 7.81 -21.56
C LYS A 278 11.37 9.28 -21.31
N LEU A 279 12.66 9.60 -21.25
CA LEU A 279 13.17 10.96 -21.04
C LEU A 279 13.41 11.75 -22.33
N THR A 280 13.20 11.15 -23.49
CA THR A 280 13.43 11.78 -24.82
C THR A 280 12.65 13.10 -25.01
N HIS A 281 11.50 13.25 -24.37
CA HIS A 281 10.71 14.49 -24.41
C HIS A 281 11.21 15.61 -23.49
N ARG A 282 12.18 15.31 -22.61
CA ARG A 282 12.65 16.25 -21.59
C ARG A 282 14.12 16.61 -21.73
N HIS A 283 14.88 15.84 -22.52
CA HIS A 283 16.33 16.01 -22.69
C HIS A 283 16.71 15.93 -24.16
N SER A 284 17.78 16.65 -24.51
CA SER A 284 18.34 16.61 -25.87
C SER A 284 18.93 15.25 -26.21
N ALA A 285 18.99 14.92 -27.50
CA ALA A 285 19.65 13.71 -27.98
C ALA A 285 21.14 13.63 -27.53
N LYS A 286 21.81 14.78 -27.45
CA LYS A 286 23.18 14.89 -26.94
C LYS A 286 23.28 14.45 -25.45
N GLN A 287 22.35 14.88 -24.61
CA GLN A 287 22.34 14.49 -23.19
C GLN A 287 22.07 12.99 -23.02
N LEU A 288 21.13 12.45 -23.78
CA LEU A 288 20.82 11.01 -23.74
C LEU A 288 22.00 10.16 -24.22
N ALA A 289 22.72 10.60 -25.27
CA ALA A 289 23.92 9.95 -25.76
C ALA A 289 25.05 9.99 -24.71
N ALA A 290 25.24 11.11 -24.01
CA ALA A 290 26.21 11.22 -22.93
C ALA A 290 25.89 10.27 -21.76
N TRP A 291 24.63 10.15 -21.35
CA TRP A 291 24.23 9.20 -20.31
C TRP A 291 24.46 7.76 -20.75
N LYS A 292 24.15 7.43 -22.00
CA LYS A 292 24.42 6.10 -22.55
C LYS A 292 25.90 5.76 -22.51
N ASP A 293 26.77 6.68 -22.93
CA ASP A 293 28.22 6.50 -22.91
C ASP A 293 28.76 6.28 -21.47
N MET A 294 28.23 7.01 -20.46
CA MET A 294 28.59 6.80 -19.08
C MET A 294 28.16 5.40 -18.57
N ILE A 295 26.95 4.93 -18.94
CA ILE A 295 26.46 3.60 -18.60
C ILE A 295 27.32 2.51 -19.25
N ASP A 296 27.63 2.65 -20.53
CA ASP A 296 28.45 1.70 -21.31
C ASP A 296 29.88 1.58 -20.71
N ARG A 297 30.42 2.68 -20.18
CA ARG A 297 31.70 2.72 -19.47
C ARG A 297 31.63 2.33 -18.00
N LYS A 298 30.42 2.07 -17.48
CA LYS A 298 30.13 1.81 -16.05
C LYS A 298 30.54 2.95 -15.12
N ASP A 299 30.50 4.15 -15.61
CA ASP A 299 30.79 5.37 -14.85
C ASP A 299 29.53 5.81 -14.11
N TRP A 300 29.18 5.04 -13.08
CA TRP A 300 27.95 5.22 -12.32
C TRP A 300 27.91 6.53 -11.50
N PRO A 301 29.00 6.97 -10.83
CA PRO A 301 28.96 8.21 -10.08
C PRO A 301 28.63 9.42 -10.97
N ASP A 302 29.30 9.57 -12.10
CA ASP A 302 29.06 10.69 -13.00
C ASP A 302 27.71 10.62 -13.68
N PHE A 303 27.25 9.40 -14.06
CA PHE A 303 25.90 9.18 -14.57
C PHE A 303 24.83 9.62 -13.57
N ILE A 304 24.91 9.14 -12.31
CA ILE A 304 23.96 9.47 -11.25
C ILE A 304 23.98 10.96 -10.95
N LYS A 305 25.16 11.55 -10.82
CA LYS A 305 25.34 12.99 -10.57
C LYS A 305 24.71 13.82 -11.68
N SER A 306 25.04 13.52 -12.94
CA SER A 306 24.44 14.19 -14.09
C SER A 306 22.92 14.06 -14.14
N LEU A 307 22.38 12.88 -13.84
CA LEU A 307 20.93 12.65 -13.79
C LEU A 307 20.26 13.46 -12.67
N LEU A 308 20.89 13.55 -11.50
CA LEU A 308 20.39 14.37 -10.39
C LEU A 308 20.35 15.85 -10.77
N GLU A 309 21.45 16.40 -11.26
CA GLU A 309 21.61 17.82 -11.57
C GLU A 309 20.75 18.29 -12.74
N THR A 310 20.59 17.46 -13.76
CA THR A 310 19.92 17.88 -15.02
C THR A 310 18.45 17.47 -15.10
N HIS A 311 18.04 16.44 -14.38
CA HIS A 311 16.67 15.94 -14.43
C HIS A 311 15.89 16.10 -13.11
N TYR A 312 16.41 15.51 -12.02
CA TYR A 312 15.66 15.41 -10.77
C TYR A 312 15.60 16.73 -10.01
N ASP A 313 16.72 17.41 -9.81
CA ASP A 313 16.78 18.64 -9.01
C ASP A 313 15.99 19.80 -9.62
N PRO A 314 16.06 20.04 -10.95
CA PRO A 314 15.20 21.03 -11.59
C PRO A 314 13.71 20.69 -11.51
N SER A 315 13.37 19.41 -11.55
CA SER A 315 11.98 18.94 -11.41
C SER A 315 11.47 19.13 -9.98
N TYR A 316 12.30 18.86 -8.99
CA TYR A 316 11.99 19.07 -7.57
C TYR A 316 11.78 20.56 -7.26
N GLN A 317 12.64 21.45 -7.76
CA GLN A 317 12.52 22.88 -7.57
C GLN A 317 11.21 23.45 -8.12
N ARG A 318 10.81 23.03 -9.32
CA ARG A 318 9.55 23.46 -9.96
C ARG A 318 8.29 23.04 -9.18
N SER A 319 8.33 21.90 -8.53
CA SER A 319 7.20 21.37 -7.74
C SER A 319 7.22 21.85 -6.27
N GLY A 320 8.25 22.55 -5.85
CA GLY A 320 8.59 22.77 -4.44
C GLY A 320 8.01 24.02 -3.78
N SER A 321 7.54 25.03 -4.53
CA SER A 321 7.12 26.31 -3.96
C SER A 321 6.02 26.20 -2.89
N ALA A 322 5.02 25.38 -3.11
CA ALA A 322 3.95 25.14 -2.15
C ALA A 322 4.39 24.32 -0.91
N ARG A 323 5.45 23.52 -1.02
CA ARG A 323 6.03 22.76 0.12
C ARG A 323 6.90 23.65 0.98
N LEU A 324 7.70 24.53 0.38
CA LEU A 324 8.54 25.48 1.08
C LEU A 324 7.73 26.40 2.02
N ALA A 325 6.52 26.78 1.61
CA ALA A 325 5.62 27.58 2.43
C ALA A 325 5.15 26.87 3.74
N ARG A 326 5.33 25.55 3.85
CA ARG A 326 4.95 24.73 5.01
C ARG A 326 6.14 24.07 5.68
N GLU A 327 7.35 24.45 5.29
CA GLU A 327 8.57 23.96 5.90
C GLU A 327 8.68 24.49 7.32
N THR A 328 8.66 23.58 8.27
CA THR A 328 8.74 23.86 9.71
C THR A 328 10.11 23.49 10.28
N GLY A 329 10.96 22.87 9.47
CA GLY A 329 12.32 22.53 9.88
C GLY A 329 13.14 21.90 8.77
N VAL A 330 14.46 21.98 8.95
CA VAL A 330 15.43 21.34 8.06
C VAL A 330 16.33 20.42 8.89
N VAL A 331 16.68 19.27 8.32
CA VAL A 331 17.65 18.32 8.88
C VAL A 331 18.70 18.04 7.81
N ALA A 332 19.96 18.30 8.12
CA ALA A 332 21.07 18.11 7.19
C ALA A 332 21.71 16.73 7.37
N ALA A 333 21.78 15.98 6.29
CA ALA A 333 22.57 14.77 6.17
C ALA A 333 24.03 15.08 5.89
N THR A 334 24.91 14.18 6.26
CA THR A 334 26.35 14.24 5.98
C THR A 334 26.77 13.20 4.95
N THR A 335 26.53 11.93 5.21
CA THR A 335 27.01 10.80 4.41
C THR A 335 25.90 9.90 3.86
N LEU A 336 24.72 9.91 4.50
CA LEU A 336 23.62 8.98 4.22
C LEU A 336 24.02 7.50 4.35
N ASP A 337 25.01 7.21 5.21
CA ASP A 337 25.28 5.86 5.67
C ASP A 337 24.29 5.42 6.76
N HIS A 338 24.46 4.23 7.30
CA HIS A 338 23.53 3.68 8.30
C HIS A 338 23.44 4.55 9.56
N ASP A 339 24.58 5.05 10.06
CA ASP A 339 24.63 5.84 11.29
C ASP A 339 24.01 7.23 11.08
N ASP A 340 24.29 7.86 9.93
CA ASP A 340 23.71 9.16 9.58
C ASP A 340 22.18 9.03 9.37
N ILE A 341 21.69 7.96 8.73
CA ILE A 341 20.26 7.68 8.60
C ILE A 341 19.58 7.54 9.97
N ASN A 342 20.19 6.83 10.92
CA ASN A 342 19.68 6.71 12.28
C ASN A 342 19.64 8.03 13.03
N ARG A 343 20.68 8.85 12.91
CA ARG A 343 20.75 10.21 13.47
C ARG A 343 19.66 11.11 12.87
N LEU A 344 19.47 11.06 11.57
CA LEU A 344 18.42 11.82 10.86
C LEU A 344 17.03 11.42 11.32
N ALA A 345 16.77 10.12 11.50
CA ALA A 345 15.51 9.61 12.03
C ALA A 345 15.20 10.19 13.41
N GLU A 346 16.15 10.16 14.34
CA GLU A 346 16.01 10.76 15.68
C GLU A 346 15.76 12.27 15.62
N ALA A 347 16.49 12.99 14.78
CA ALA A 347 16.32 14.41 14.59
C ALA A 347 14.93 14.77 14.05
N ILE A 348 14.39 13.99 13.12
CA ILE A 348 13.04 14.17 12.56
C ILE A 348 11.99 13.85 13.63
N MET A 349 12.13 12.77 14.39
CA MET A 349 11.21 12.43 15.47
C MET A 349 11.16 13.53 16.53
N SER A 350 12.31 14.03 16.98
CA SER A 350 12.40 15.13 17.96
C SER A 350 11.75 16.41 17.43
N LYS A 351 12.05 16.82 16.20
CA LYS A 351 11.44 18.01 15.59
C LYS A 351 9.93 17.84 15.40
N SER A 352 9.48 16.69 14.99
CA SER A 352 8.05 16.37 14.82
C SER A 352 7.30 16.50 16.15
N ALA A 353 7.85 15.99 17.24
CA ALA A 353 7.27 16.10 18.57
C ALA A 353 7.18 17.57 19.04
N SER A 354 8.23 18.37 18.83
CA SER A 354 8.23 19.79 19.21
C SER A 354 7.23 20.64 18.42
N ILE A 355 6.98 20.31 17.15
CA ILE A 355 5.99 20.99 16.31
C ILE A 355 4.57 20.61 16.73
N ALA A 356 4.34 19.36 17.12
CA ALA A 356 3.03 18.88 17.59
C ALA A 356 2.62 19.58 18.90
N THR A 357 3.56 19.81 19.84
CA THR A 357 3.29 20.49 21.12
C THR A 357 3.01 21.98 20.98
N ASN A 358 3.54 22.63 19.95
CA ASN A 358 3.34 24.05 19.68
C ASN A 358 2.07 24.38 18.86
N LYS A 359 1.27 23.39 18.48
CA LYS A 359 -0.01 23.60 17.81
C LYS A 359 -1.03 24.03 18.86
N PRO A 360 -1.62 25.28 18.80
CA PRO A 360 -2.68 25.65 19.74
C PRO A 360 -3.80 24.61 19.68
N ALA A 361 -4.31 24.20 20.83
CA ALA A 361 -5.45 23.31 20.92
C ALA A 361 -6.57 23.91 20.05
N ALA A 362 -7.01 23.16 19.05
CA ALA A 362 -8.15 23.58 18.25
C ALA A 362 -9.31 23.81 19.22
N ASP A 363 -9.87 25.03 19.21
CA ASP A 363 -11.02 25.41 20.01
C ASP A 363 -12.06 24.29 19.96
N SER A 364 -12.36 23.74 21.12
CA SER A 364 -13.49 22.86 21.30
C SER A 364 -14.72 23.61 20.79
N PHE A 365 -15.24 23.20 19.65
CA PHE A 365 -16.55 23.65 19.21
C PHE A 365 -17.52 23.38 20.35
N LYS A 366 -17.87 24.43 21.06
CA LYS A 366 -19.00 24.45 21.97
C LYS A 366 -20.22 24.02 21.16
N SER A 367 -20.76 22.88 21.53
CA SER A 367 -22.11 22.51 21.23
C SER A 367 -23.02 23.45 22.01
N ASP A 368 -23.51 24.47 21.36
CA ASP A 368 -24.69 25.20 21.83
C ASP A 368 -25.77 25.02 20.78
N LEU A 369 -26.87 24.38 21.27
CA LEU A 369 -28.23 24.18 20.74
C LEU A 369 -28.42 23.00 19.81
#